data_23f33b286415ca12d7ee5c69cd68a28c
#
_entry.id   23f33b286415ca12d7ee5c69cd68a28c
#
_cell.length_a   1.000
_cell.length_b   1.000
_cell.length_c   1.000
_cell.angle_alpha   90.00
_cell.angle_beta   90.00
_cell.angle_gamma   90.00
#
_symmetry.space_group_name_H-M   'P 1'
#
loop_
_entity.id
_entity.type
_entity.pdbx_description
1 polymer ?
#
loop_
_entity_poly.entity_id
_entity_poly.type
_entity_poly.pdbx_seq_one_letter_code
_entity_poly.pdbx_strand_id
1 'polypeptide(L)'
;MFNTAPDGRRVAYPVNSVVAMHDTRDGTQTHLFGHTERVHLLCFGRDGRVLVTGQRGRHPVIKVWDVETGQCVATLYAHASGLKSLDVSPDGTAVVAAGTDTSGRQTIAVWDIGAVTHGGFAPMTLRHRTDYHVNCVRFSPFEEDHLVTCGKNSIRTYRLRKGQLRGCSVDLGDLRLSKLAPKTNQFQKKDEFELNDFTVVAFEIGYGLAVSLFVFPYIWAIR
;
A
#
# COMPACT_ATOMS: atom_id res chain seq x y z
N MET A 1 8.70 -1.01 -11.30
CA MET A 1 8.27 -1.33 -9.93
C MET A 1 8.18 -2.84 -9.85
N PHE A 2 8.72 -3.46 -8.84
CA PHE A 2 8.59 -4.90 -8.56
C PHE A 2 8.27 -5.08 -7.08
N ASN A 3 7.76 -6.24 -6.71
CA ASN A 3 7.53 -6.61 -5.33
C ASN A 3 8.00 -8.05 -5.13
N THR A 4 8.56 -8.33 -3.96
CA THR A 4 9.11 -9.65 -3.61
C THR A 4 8.24 -10.27 -2.54
N ALA A 5 7.95 -11.56 -2.68
CA ALA A 5 7.28 -12.31 -1.65
C ALA A 5 8.15 -12.33 -0.37
N PRO A 6 7.54 -12.39 0.83
CA PRO A 6 8.26 -12.30 2.10
C PRO A 6 9.32 -13.39 2.30
N ASP A 7 9.14 -14.55 1.68
CA ASP A 7 10.09 -15.66 1.69
C ASP A 7 11.28 -15.48 0.74
N GLY A 8 11.30 -14.38 -0.03
CA GLY A 8 12.32 -14.09 -1.05
C GLY A 8 12.28 -15.02 -2.27
N ARG A 9 11.35 -15.98 -2.31
CA ARG A 9 11.28 -16.98 -3.38
C ARG A 9 10.69 -16.43 -4.67
N ARG A 10 9.63 -15.62 -4.56
CA ARG A 10 8.90 -15.12 -5.73
C ARG A 10 9.05 -13.62 -5.87
N VAL A 11 9.26 -13.18 -7.11
CA VAL A 11 9.34 -11.78 -7.49
C VAL A 11 8.27 -11.49 -8.53
N ALA A 12 7.39 -10.53 -8.27
CA ALA A 12 6.36 -10.11 -9.22
C ALA A 12 6.68 -8.72 -9.78
N TYR A 13 6.46 -8.54 -11.06
CA TYR A 13 6.63 -7.25 -11.73
C TYR A 13 5.62 -7.08 -12.88
N PRO A 14 5.18 -5.83 -13.15
CA PRO A 14 4.19 -5.59 -14.19
C PRO A 14 4.88 -5.49 -15.56
N VAL A 15 4.28 -6.15 -16.53
CA VAL A 15 4.60 -6.03 -17.95
C VAL A 15 3.34 -5.54 -18.65
N ASN A 16 3.14 -4.23 -18.68
CA ASN A 16 1.93 -3.57 -19.17
C ASN A 16 0.67 -4.06 -18.40
N SER A 17 -0.26 -4.74 -19.03
CA SER A 17 -1.48 -5.31 -18.41
C SER A 17 -1.29 -6.73 -17.87
N VAL A 18 -0.13 -7.31 -18.03
CA VAL A 18 0.22 -8.63 -17.49
C VAL A 18 1.12 -8.48 -16.28
N VAL A 19 1.00 -9.37 -15.32
CA VAL A 19 1.96 -9.47 -14.23
C VAL A 19 2.79 -10.73 -14.45
N ALA A 20 4.11 -10.56 -14.52
CA ALA A 20 5.05 -11.67 -14.53
C ALA A 20 5.47 -11.97 -13.08
N MET A 21 5.41 -13.23 -12.71
CA MET A 21 5.86 -13.74 -11.43
C MET A 21 6.96 -14.75 -11.68
N HIS A 22 8.14 -14.47 -11.14
CA HIS A 22 9.34 -15.29 -11.30
C HIS A 22 9.64 -16.03 -10.00
N ASP A 23 9.80 -17.36 -10.07
CA ASP A 23 10.30 -18.17 -8.96
C ASP A 23 11.83 -18.22 -9.03
N THR A 24 12.48 -17.72 -7.98
CA THR A 24 13.94 -17.60 -7.92
C THR A 24 14.65 -18.93 -7.67
N ARG A 25 13.95 -19.98 -7.26
CA ARG A 25 14.55 -21.29 -6.97
C ARG A 25 14.71 -22.14 -8.22
N ASP A 26 13.67 -22.23 -9.01
CA ASP A 26 13.64 -23.10 -10.21
C ASP A 26 13.75 -22.29 -11.52
N GLY A 27 13.76 -20.96 -11.43
CA GLY A 27 13.85 -20.07 -12.59
C GLY A 27 12.58 -20.02 -13.44
N THR A 28 11.48 -20.61 -12.96
CA THR A 28 10.21 -20.61 -13.71
C THR A 28 9.54 -19.24 -13.68
N GLN A 29 8.75 -18.97 -14.70
CA GLN A 29 8.01 -17.73 -14.83
C GLN A 29 6.55 -18.00 -15.12
N THR A 30 5.67 -17.44 -14.32
CA THR A 30 4.21 -17.49 -14.48
C THR A 30 3.71 -16.13 -14.90
N HIS A 31 2.75 -16.09 -15.82
CA HIS A 31 2.12 -14.86 -16.29
C HIS A 31 0.67 -14.81 -15.84
N LEU A 32 0.30 -13.75 -15.14
CA LEU A 32 -1.04 -13.52 -14.63
C LEU A 32 -1.78 -12.58 -15.60
N PHE A 33 -2.78 -13.12 -16.28
CA PHE A 33 -3.58 -12.40 -17.27
C PHE A 33 -4.93 -11.99 -16.68
N GLY A 34 -5.46 -10.84 -17.11
CA GLY A 34 -6.81 -10.42 -16.76
C GLY A 34 -6.98 -8.94 -16.45
N HIS A 35 -5.91 -8.17 -16.32
CA HIS A 35 -5.99 -6.71 -16.35
C HIS A 35 -6.18 -6.21 -17.78
N THR A 36 -6.97 -5.16 -17.94
CA THR A 36 -7.24 -4.52 -19.25
C THR A 36 -6.36 -3.31 -19.49
N GLU A 37 -5.82 -2.75 -18.40
CA GLU A 37 -4.99 -1.56 -18.40
C GLU A 37 -3.65 -1.83 -17.72
N ARG A 38 -2.72 -0.91 -17.86
CA ARG A 38 -1.37 -1.03 -17.27
C ARG A 38 -1.42 -1.21 -15.77
N VAL A 39 -0.84 -2.30 -15.28
CA VAL A 39 -0.63 -2.55 -13.85
C VAL A 39 0.48 -1.65 -13.32
N HIS A 40 0.26 -1.03 -12.16
CA HIS A 40 1.23 -0.14 -11.54
C HIS A 40 1.37 -0.32 -10.02
N LEU A 41 0.48 -1.08 -9.40
CA LEU A 41 0.56 -1.44 -7.99
C LEU A 41 0.61 -2.95 -7.85
N LEU A 42 1.48 -3.41 -6.95
CA LEU A 42 1.67 -4.81 -6.61
C LEU A 42 1.97 -4.89 -5.10
N CYS A 43 1.36 -5.84 -4.43
CA CYS A 43 1.63 -6.14 -3.04
C CYS A 43 1.43 -7.62 -2.77
N PHE A 44 2.44 -8.31 -2.24
CA PHE A 44 2.28 -9.65 -1.70
C PHE A 44 1.68 -9.59 -0.29
N GLY A 45 0.83 -10.55 0.03
CA GLY A 45 0.47 -10.85 1.41
C GLY A 45 1.68 -11.35 2.21
N ARG A 46 1.64 -11.20 3.52
CA ARG A 46 2.76 -11.59 4.40
C ARG A 46 3.07 -13.09 4.39
N ASP A 47 2.06 -13.91 4.16
CA ASP A 47 2.21 -15.36 4.03
C ASP A 47 2.75 -15.80 2.66
N GLY A 48 2.87 -14.86 1.71
CA GLY A 48 3.31 -15.13 0.34
C GLY A 48 2.28 -15.86 -0.51
N ARG A 49 1.08 -16.16 0.01
CA ARG A 49 0.03 -16.91 -0.71
C ARG A 49 -0.80 -16.04 -1.64
N VAL A 50 -0.93 -14.78 -1.29
CA VAL A 50 -1.76 -13.83 -2.02
C VAL A 50 -0.89 -12.74 -2.64
N LEU A 51 -1.15 -12.43 -3.91
CA LEU A 51 -0.63 -11.26 -4.60
C LEU A 51 -1.82 -10.37 -4.98
N VAL A 52 -1.76 -9.10 -4.64
CA VAL A 52 -2.76 -8.11 -5.02
C VAL A 52 -2.16 -7.14 -6.01
N THR A 53 -2.89 -6.87 -7.08
CA THR A 53 -2.42 -6.01 -8.18
C THR A 53 -3.45 -4.96 -8.54
N GLY A 54 -3.02 -3.76 -8.87
CA GLY A 54 -3.88 -2.64 -9.25
C GLY A 54 -3.50 -2.04 -10.58
N GLN A 55 -4.49 -1.86 -11.47
CA GLN A 55 -4.28 -1.22 -12.77
C GLN A 55 -4.53 0.29 -12.70
N ARG A 56 -3.96 1.01 -13.67
CA ARG A 56 -4.21 2.45 -13.91
C ARG A 56 -5.51 2.65 -14.68
N GLY A 57 -5.88 3.91 -14.84
CA GLY A 57 -6.97 4.33 -15.72
C GLY A 57 -8.22 4.75 -14.97
N ARG A 58 -9.28 4.97 -15.74
CA ARG A 58 -10.63 5.18 -15.20
C ARG A 58 -11.22 3.84 -14.80
N HIS A 59 -11.96 3.81 -13.68
CA HIS A 59 -12.50 2.58 -13.10
C HIS A 59 -11.43 1.51 -12.88
N PRO A 60 -10.34 1.85 -12.14
CA PRO A 60 -9.25 0.93 -11.95
C PRO A 60 -9.71 -0.32 -11.21
N VAL A 61 -9.25 -1.45 -11.70
CA VAL A 61 -9.55 -2.77 -11.15
C VAL A 61 -8.40 -3.22 -10.27
N ILE A 62 -8.73 -3.78 -9.12
CA ILE A 62 -7.80 -4.49 -8.27
C ILE A 62 -8.09 -5.98 -8.40
N LYS A 63 -7.06 -6.78 -8.64
CA LYS A 63 -7.17 -8.24 -8.70
C LYS A 63 -6.39 -8.88 -7.59
N VAL A 64 -6.97 -9.92 -7.02
CA VAL A 64 -6.38 -10.78 -6.01
C VAL A 64 -6.06 -12.10 -6.66
N TRP A 65 -4.82 -12.54 -6.52
CA TRP A 65 -4.29 -13.75 -7.14
C TRP A 65 -3.83 -14.71 -6.08
N ASP A 66 -4.16 -15.96 -6.24
CA ASP A 66 -3.52 -17.07 -5.54
C ASP A 66 -2.14 -17.28 -6.18
N VAL A 67 -1.11 -17.18 -5.37
CA VAL A 67 0.30 -17.20 -5.83
C VAL A 67 0.74 -18.60 -6.25
N GLU A 68 0.15 -19.64 -5.67
CA GLU A 68 0.49 -21.02 -5.96
C GLU A 68 -0.09 -21.48 -7.29
N THR A 69 -1.36 -21.16 -7.52
CA THR A 69 -2.09 -21.59 -8.73
C THR A 69 -1.99 -20.58 -9.87
N GLY A 70 -1.63 -19.31 -9.58
CA GLY A 70 -1.67 -18.21 -10.53
C GLY A 70 -3.09 -17.77 -10.93
N GLN A 71 -4.12 -18.25 -10.23
CA GLN A 71 -5.51 -17.94 -10.56
C GLN A 71 -5.98 -16.65 -9.89
N CYS A 72 -6.84 -15.90 -10.59
CA CYS A 72 -7.52 -14.74 -10.03
C CYS A 72 -8.66 -15.21 -9.11
N VAL A 73 -8.51 -15.00 -7.81
CA VAL A 73 -9.51 -15.39 -6.81
C VAL A 73 -10.58 -14.34 -6.59
N ALA A 74 -10.25 -13.05 -6.76
CA ALA A 74 -11.22 -11.98 -6.65
C ALA A 74 -10.88 -10.78 -7.53
N THR A 75 -11.92 -10.03 -7.89
CA THR A 75 -11.81 -8.74 -8.58
C THR A 75 -12.56 -7.68 -7.78
N LEU A 76 -11.85 -6.59 -7.40
CA LEU A 76 -12.35 -5.56 -6.48
C LEU A 76 -12.49 -4.23 -7.21
N TYR A 77 -13.57 -3.52 -6.89
CA TYR A 77 -13.92 -2.23 -7.50
C TYR A 77 -14.29 -1.22 -6.40
N ALA A 78 -13.64 -0.08 -6.33
CA ALA A 78 -14.04 0.98 -5.40
C ALA A 78 -13.74 2.39 -5.89
N HIS A 79 -12.73 2.54 -6.72
CA HIS A 79 -12.21 3.83 -7.13
C HIS A 79 -12.57 4.10 -8.58
N ALA A 80 -12.95 5.34 -8.87
CA ALA A 80 -13.41 5.66 -10.21
C ALA A 80 -12.37 6.37 -11.08
N SER A 81 -11.41 7.03 -10.46
CA SER A 81 -10.47 7.92 -11.19
C SER A 81 -9.00 7.60 -10.94
N GLY A 82 -8.69 6.56 -10.20
CA GLY A 82 -7.31 6.12 -10.01
C GLY A 82 -7.04 5.47 -8.65
N LEU A 83 -6.06 4.60 -8.64
CA LEU A 83 -5.49 3.98 -7.45
C LEU A 83 -4.15 4.67 -7.12
N LYS A 84 -3.90 4.88 -5.84
CA LYS A 84 -2.65 5.47 -5.33
C LYS A 84 -1.80 4.46 -4.59
N SER A 85 -2.44 3.66 -3.75
CA SER A 85 -1.76 2.68 -2.91
C SER A 85 -2.70 1.51 -2.63
N LEU A 86 -2.12 0.35 -2.41
CA LEU A 86 -2.82 -0.84 -1.92
C LEU A 86 -1.92 -1.62 -0.97
N ASP A 87 -2.55 -2.39 -0.09
CA ASP A 87 -1.87 -3.26 0.85
C ASP A 87 -2.74 -4.45 1.24
N VAL A 88 -2.12 -5.49 1.79
CA VAL A 88 -2.76 -6.70 2.29
C VAL A 88 -2.54 -6.77 3.80
N SER A 89 -3.57 -7.16 4.54
CA SER A 89 -3.46 -7.34 6.00
C SER A 89 -2.44 -8.41 6.36
N PRO A 90 -1.86 -8.36 7.57
CA PRO A 90 -0.84 -9.32 8.00
C PRO A 90 -1.30 -10.77 7.97
N ASP A 91 -2.57 -11.02 8.24
CA ASP A 91 -3.22 -12.33 8.22
C ASP A 91 -3.67 -12.78 6.81
N GLY A 92 -3.53 -11.94 5.79
CA GLY A 92 -3.92 -12.23 4.42
C GLY A 92 -5.43 -12.20 4.15
N THR A 93 -6.25 -11.75 5.12
CA THR A 93 -7.72 -11.81 5.01
C THR A 93 -8.36 -10.54 4.49
N ALA A 94 -7.65 -9.42 4.49
CA ALA A 94 -8.18 -8.14 4.04
C ALA A 94 -7.25 -7.43 3.05
N VAL A 95 -7.86 -6.68 2.13
CA VAL A 95 -7.17 -5.76 1.21
C VAL A 95 -7.61 -4.35 1.51
N VAL A 96 -6.67 -3.42 1.59
CA VAL A 96 -6.94 -1.99 1.64
C VAL A 96 -6.42 -1.31 0.38
N ALA A 97 -7.16 -0.36 -0.14
CA ALA A 97 -6.71 0.51 -1.21
C ALA A 97 -7.09 1.97 -0.96
N ALA A 98 -6.21 2.86 -1.34
CA ALA A 98 -6.47 4.29 -1.41
C ALA A 98 -6.51 4.75 -2.87
N GLY A 99 -7.49 5.57 -3.19
CA GLY A 99 -7.68 6.08 -4.55
C GLY A 99 -8.66 7.24 -4.59
N THR A 100 -9.12 7.58 -5.78
CA THR A 100 -9.96 8.75 -6.02
C THR A 100 -11.33 8.33 -6.54
N ASP A 101 -12.39 8.94 -6.02
CA ASP A 101 -13.76 8.73 -6.49
C ASP A 101 -14.08 9.58 -7.73
N THR A 102 -15.31 9.45 -8.25
CA THR A 102 -15.80 10.21 -9.42
C THR A 102 -15.80 11.71 -9.22
N SER A 103 -15.90 12.18 -7.97
CA SER A 103 -15.90 13.60 -7.62
C SER A 103 -14.51 14.15 -7.34
N GLY A 104 -13.44 13.37 -7.58
CA GLY A 104 -12.08 13.76 -7.31
C GLY A 104 -11.67 13.67 -5.83
N ARG A 105 -12.55 13.16 -4.96
CA ARG A 105 -12.26 13.02 -3.53
C ARG A 105 -11.50 11.73 -3.27
N GLN A 106 -10.60 11.79 -2.32
CA GLN A 106 -9.84 10.62 -1.93
C GLN A 106 -10.66 9.72 -1.01
N THR A 107 -10.55 8.41 -1.26
CA THR A 107 -11.26 7.38 -0.51
C THR A 107 -10.30 6.24 -0.16
N ILE A 108 -10.53 5.67 1.02
CA ILE A 108 -9.93 4.41 1.47
C ILE A 108 -11.03 3.36 1.44
N ALA A 109 -10.77 2.23 0.83
CA ALA A 109 -11.70 1.10 0.81
C ALA A 109 -11.01 -0.15 1.34
N VAL A 110 -11.75 -0.97 2.08
CA VAL A 110 -11.30 -2.24 2.63
C VAL A 110 -12.25 -3.33 2.18
N TRP A 111 -11.70 -4.47 1.77
CA TRP A 111 -12.44 -5.67 1.39
C TRP A 111 -12.00 -6.84 2.25
N ASP A 112 -12.94 -7.70 2.57
CA ASP A 112 -12.68 -9.00 3.17
C ASP A 112 -12.45 -10.01 2.04
N ILE A 113 -11.28 -10.62 2.03
CA ILE A 113 -10.88 -11.66 1.08
C ILE A 113 -10.66 -13.02 1.75
N GLY A 114 -10.85 -13.12 3.06
CA GLY A 114 -10.55 -14.33 3.83
C GLY A 114 -11.40 -15.54 3.45
N ALA A 115 -12.63 -15.33 3.03
CA ALA A 115 -13.55 -16.40 2.62
C ALA A 115 -13.69 -16.54 1.09
N VAL A 116 -12.88 -15.83 0.31
CA VAL A 116 -13.04 -15.81 -1.15
C VAL A 116 -12.40 -17.05 -1.75
N THR A 117 -13.23 -17.88 -2.37
CA THR A 117 -12.83 -18.97 -3.24
C THR A 117 -12.73 -18.48 -4.70
N HIS A 118 -12.14 -19.26 -5.57
CA HIS A 118 -11.89 -18.92 -6.97
C HIS A 118 -13.07 -18.22 -7.68
N GLY A 119 -12.86 -16.96 -8.10
CA GLY A 119 -13.86 -16.15 -8.78
C GLY A 119 -15.00 -15.62 -7.89
N GLY A 120 -14.85 -15.73 -6.58
CA GLY A 120 -15.86 -15.32 -5.60
C GLY A 120 -15.97 -13.81 -5.43
N PHE A 121 -17.06 -13.41 -4.78
CA PHE A 121 -17.33 -12.04 -4.40
C PHE A 121 -16.60 -11.71 -3.09
N ALA A 122 -15.76 -10.68 -3.11
CA ALA A 122 -15.14 -10.13 -1.90
C ALA A 122 -15.96 -8.93 -1.43
N PRO A 123 -16.63 -9.01 -0.27
CA PRO A 123 -17.43 -7.90 0.23
C PRO A 123 -16.54 -6.72 0.62
N MET A 124 -16.98 -5.53 0.20
CA MET A 124 -16.40 -4.29 0.70
C MET A 124 -16.92 -4.06 2.12
N THR A 125 -16.02 -4.14 3.10
CA THR A 125 -16.35 -3.98 4.52
C THR A 125 -16.35 -2.52 4.96
N LEU A 126 -15.63 -1.67 4.21
CA LEU A 126 -15.50 -0.27 4.53
C LEU A 126 -15.23 0.58 3.29
N ARG A 127 -15.82 1.79 3.30
CA ARG A 127 -15.45 2.89 2.41
C ARG A 127 -15.41 4.19 3.20
N HIS A 128 -14.24 4.79 3.31
CA HIS A 128 -14.02 6.02 4.06
C HIS A 128 -13.53 7.13 3.13
N ARG A 129 -14.16 8.30 3.21
CA ARG A 129 -13.70 9.50 2.50
C ARG A 129 -12.72 10.25 3.37
N THR A 130 -11.58 10.62 2.79
CA THR A 130 -10.56 11.39 3.50
C THR A 130 -10.67 12.87 3.16
N ASP A 131 -10.33 13.71 4.11
CA ASP A 131 -10.29 15.17 4.00
C ASP A 131 -8.90 15.69 3.59
N TYR A 132 -7.96 14.80 3.33
CA TYR A 132 -6.60 15.13 2.92
C TYR A 132 -6.12 14.20 1.79
N HIS A 133 -5.02 14.61 1.14
CA HIS A 133 -4.44 13.84 0.04
C HIS A 133 -3.64 12.64 0.57
N VAL A 134 -4.10 11.43 0.29
CA VAL A 134 -3.44 10.18 0.68
C VAL A 134 -2.54 9.70 -0.44
N ASN A 135 -1.27 9.49 -0.16
CA ASN A 135 -0.29 8.92 -1.07
C ASN A 135 -0.08 7.43 -0.83
N CYS A 136 -0.13 7.01 0.43
CA CYS A 136 0.12 5.64 0.83
C CYS A 136 -0.82 5.21 1.95
N VAL A 137 -1.27 3.97 1.90
CA VAL A 137 -1.99 3.27 2.96
C VAL A 137 -1.32 1.94 3.23
N ARG A 138 -1.16 1.59 4.52
CA ARG A 138 -0.57 0.33 4.97
C ARG A 138 -1.32 -0.21 6.17
N PHE A 139 -1.47 -1.53 6.24
CA PHE A 139 -1.84 -2.20 7.48
C PHE A 139 -0.69 -2.15 8.48
N SER A 140 -1.02 -2.03 9.76
CA SER A 140 -0.05 -2.23 10.82
C SER A 140 0.42 -3.69 10.82
N PRO A 141 1.71 -3.96 10.92
CA PRO A 141 2.18 -5.33 11.07
C PRO A 141 2.00 -5.89 12.49
N PHE A 142 1.62 -5.04 13.44
CA PHE A 142 1.55 -5.37 14.86
C PHE A 142 0.11 -5.57 15.35
N GLU A 143 -0.85 -4.92 14.71
CA GLU A 143 -2.26 -4.94 15.11
C GLU A 143 -3.14 -5.05 13.84
N GLU A 144 -3.98 -6.07 13.80
CA GLU A 144 -4.77 -6.43 12.61
C GLU A 144 -5.81 -5.38 12.22
N ASP A 145 -6.32 -4.62 13.20
CA ASP A 145 -7.34 -3.60 12.99
C ASP A 145 -6.78 -2.18 12.80
N HIS A 146 -5.44 -2.02 12.68
CA HIS A 146 -4.81 -0.74 12.51
C HIS A 146 -4.30 -0.50 11.08
N LEU A 147 -4.57 0.72 10.60
CA LEU A 147 -4.07 1.25 9.32
C LEU A 147 -3.26 2.51 9.57
N VAL A 148 -2.22 2.70 8.80
CA VAL A 148 -1.49 3.97 8.74
C VAL A 148 -1.57 4.52 7.33
N THR A 149 -1.81 5.80 7.23
CA THR A 149 -1.81 6.51 5.95
C THR A 149 -0.86 7.68 6.02
N CYS A 150 -0.23 7.95 4.90
CA CYS A 150 0.55 9.17 4.75
C CYS A 150 0.16 9.90 3.46
N GLY A 151 0.35 11.19 3.47
CA GLY A 151 0.02 12.04 2.34
C GLY A 151 0.44 13.47 2.57
N LYS A 152 -0.16 14.38 1.83
CA LYS A 152 0.21 15.77 1.93
C LYS A 152 -0.06 16.32 3.33
N ASN A 153 0.99 16.80 4.00
CA ASN A 153 0.96 17.44 5.33
C ASN A 153 0.38 16.58 6.47
N SER A 154 0.22 15.27 6.29
CA SER A 154 -0.43 14.49 7.33
C SER A 154 -0.01 13.02 7.29
N ILE A 155 0.24 12.50 8.49
CA ILE A 155 0.28 11.07 8.77
C ILE A 155 -0.87 10.81 9.72
N ARG A 156 -1.65 9.77 9.43
CA ARG A 156 -2.77 9.40 10.27
C ARG A 156 -2.75 7.92 10.57
N THR A 157 -3.03 7.59 11.79
CA THR A 157 -3.31 6.23 12.23
C THR A 157 -4.81 6.05 12.32
N TYR A 158 -5.28 4.91 11.87
CA TYR A 158 -6.69 4.56 11.90
C TYR A 158 -6.87 3.22 12.59
N ARG A 159 -7.96 3.11 13.33
CA ARG A 159 -8.43 1.86 13.86
C ARG A 159 -9.73 1.47 13.17
N LEU A 160 -9.74 0.25 12.62
CA LEU A 160 -10.92 -0.34 11.97
C LEU A 160 -11.80 -0.98 13.06
N ARG A 161 -12.99 -0.45 13.28
CA ARG A 161 -13.96 -1.02 14.21
C ARG A 161 -15.35 -0.98 13.61
N LYS A 162 -16.01 -2.15 13.57
CA LYS A 162 -17.40 -2.30 13.12
C LYS A 162 -17.68 -1.58 11.79
N GLY A 163 -16.81 -1.73 10.79
CA GLY A 163 -16.96 -1.10 9.48
C GLY A 163 -16.75 0.42 9.45
N GLN A 164 -16.14 1.00 10.49
CA GLN A 164 -15.78 2.41 10.56
C GLN A 164 -14.28 2.58 10.80
N LEU A 165 -13.68 3.58 10.16
CA LEU A 165 -12.33 4.03 10.47
C LEU A 165 -12.42 5.19 11.46
N ARG A 166 -11.82 4.99 12.63
CA ARG A 166 -11.57 6.05 13.59
C ARG A 166 -10.08 6.37 13.57
N GLY A 167 -9.74 7.59 13.18
CA GLY A 167 -8.35 7.99 13.02
C GLY A 167 -8.00 9.20 13.86
N CYS A 168 -6.71 9.32 14.14
CA CYS A 168 -6.10 10.52 14.67
C CYS A 168 -4.91 10.92 13.78
N SER A 169 -4.70 12.22 13.66
CA SER A 169 -3.47 12.73 13.06
C SER A 169 -2.32 12.46 14.02
N VAL A 170 -1.21 12.01 13.47
CA VAL A 170 0.05 11.95 14.22
C VAL A 170 0.58 13.36 14.24
N ASP A 171 0.66 13.93 15.45
CA ASP A 171 1.35 15.20 15.64
C ASP A 171 2.85 14.93 15.52
N LEU A 172 3.43 15.41 14.46
CA LEU A 172 4.87 15.27 14.20
C LEU A 172 5.66 16.22 15.10
N GLY A 173 4.96 17.08 15.87
CA GLY A 173 5.55 18.06 16.76
C GLY A 173 6.55 18.96 16.03
N ASP A 174 7.36 19.64 16.80
CA ASP A 174 8.60 20.28 16.30
C ASP A 174 9.70 19.24 16.03
N LEU A 175 9.43 18.25 15.17
CA LEU A 175 10.50 17.44 14.59
C LEU A 175 11.38 18.39 13.76
N ARG A 176 12.20 19.15 14.46
CA ARG A 176 13.23 19.98 13.86
C ARG A 176 14.17 19.02 13.16
N LEU A 177 14.04 18.95 11.85
CA LEU A 177 14.92 18.21 10.94
C LEU A 177 16.41 18.51 11.18
N SER A 178 16.73 19.59 11.89
CA SER A 178 18.07 19.95 12.34
C SER A 178 18.78 18.88 13.19
N LYS A 179 18.05 17.94 13.81
CA LYS A 179 18.66 16.85 14.60
C LYS A 179 18.99 15.59 13.78
N LEU A 180 18.48 15.48 12.57
CA LEU A 180 18.61 14.29 11.72
C LEU A 180 19.47 14.52 10.46
N ALA A 181 19.88 15.76 10.20
CA ALA A 181 20.81 16.02 9.10
C ALA A 181 22.18 15.43 9.42
N PRO A 182 22.78 14.60 8.53
CA PRO A 182 24.17 14.22 8.69
C PRO A 182 25.02 15.47 8.73
N LYS A 183 25.96 15.57 9.67
CA LYS A 183 26.92 16.67 9.79
C LYS A 183 27.92 16.60 8.63
N THR A 184 27.47 16.81 7.43
CA THR A 184 28.34 17.03 6.26
C THR A 184 28.35 18.51 5.93
N ASN A 185 29.53 19.11 6.12
CA ASN A 185 29.81 20.54 6.03
C ASN A 185 29.69 21.17 4.62
N GLN A 186 28.83 20.68 3.72
CA GLN A 186 28.78 21.19 2.35
C GLN A 186 27.42 21.66 1.83
N PHE A 187 26.38 21.73 2.63
CA PHE A 187 25.12 22.33 2.19
C PHE A 187 24.67 23.45 3.13
N GLN A 188 25.37 24.58 3.08
CA GLN A 188 24.81 25.87 3.46
C GLN A 188 24.10 26.47 2.25
N LYS A 189 22.85 26.10 2.04
CA LYS A 189 21.88 26.95 1.37
C LYS A 189 20.53 26.76 2.04
N LYS A 190 20.01 27.87 2.54
CA LYS A 190 18.67 28.07 3.08
C LYS A 190 17.62 27.75 2.01
N ASP A 191 17.31 26.52 1.80
CA ASP A 191 16.05 26.11 1.21
C ASP A 191 15.26 25.50 2.36
N GLU A 192 14.29 26.24 2.87
CA GLU A 192 13.22 25.70 3.70
C GLU A 192 12.48 24.66 2.85
N PHE A 193 12.96 23.41 2.90
CA PHE A 193 12.20 22.30 2.37
C PHE A 193 11.00 22.11 3.29
N GLU A 194 9.87 22.61 2.85
CA GLU A 194 8.60 22.20 3.40
C GLU A 194 8.44 20.68 3.14
N LEU A 195 8.65 19.88 4.16
CA LEU A 195 8.40 18.42 4.16
C LEU A 195 6.90 18.15 4.12
N ASN A 196 6.27 18.57 3.04
CA ASN A 196 4.80 18.61 2.96
C ASN A 196 4.18 17.42 2.25
N ASP A 197 4.98 16.48 1.71
CA ASP A 197 4.45 15.36 0.93
C ASP A 197 5.10 14.03 1.29
N PHE A 198 4.45 13.31 2.21
CA PHE A 198 4.87 11.96 2.60
C PHE A 198 4.40 10.95 1.56
N THR A 199 5.33 10.23 0.95
CA THR A 199 5.03 9.33 -0.17
C THR A 199 4.86 7.89 0.24
N VAL A 200 5.59 7.42 1.24
CA VAL A 200 5.57 6.01 1.67
C VAL A 200 5.68 5.88 3.17
N VAL A 201 4.93 4.94 3.74
CA VAL A 201 5.13 4.43 5.09
C VAL A 201 5.65 3.00 4.99
N ALA A 202 6.75 2.71 5.66
CA ALA A 202 7.24 1.37 5.85
C ALA A 202 7.37 1.10 7.35
N PHE A 203 7.11 -0.15 7.76
CA PHE A 203 7.27 -0.60 9.14
C PHE A 203 8.54 -1.40 9.27
N GLU A 204 9.33 -1.11 10.28
CA GLU A 204 10.51 -1.90 10.62
C GLU A 204 10.15 -2.92 11.71
N ILE A 205 10.43 -4.19 11.47
CA ILE A 205 10.13 -5.27 12.41
C ILE A 205 11.35 -5.42 13.32
N GLY A 206 11.24 -5.01 14.58
CA GLY A 206 12.33 -5.23 15.53
C GLY A 206 12.15 -4.66 16.92
N TYR A 207 11.78 -3.41 17.09
CA TYR A 207 11.76 -2.74 18.39
C TYR A 207 10.65 -1.70 18.54
N GLY A 208 9.40 -2.10 18.34
CA GLY A 208 8.28 -1.18 18.50
C GLY A 208 7.92 -0.45 17.21
N LEU A 209 7.00 0.49 17.31
CA LEU A 209 6.43 1.21 16.17
C LEU A 209 7.50 2.10 15.51
N ALA A 210 8.24 1.55 14.57
CA ALA A 210 9.11 2.33 13.71
C ALA A 210 8.37 2.62 12.41
N VAL A 211 8.00 3.86 12.20
CA VAL A 211 7.49 4.35 10.92
C VAL A 211 8.67 4.91 10.14
N SER A 212 9.13 4.17 9.15
CA SER A 212 10.13 4.70 8.22
C SER A 212 9.42 5.54 7.17
N LEU A 213 9.67 6.82 7.17
CA LEU A 213 9.13 7.79 6.24
C LEU A 213 10.10 7.98 5.07
N PHE A 214 9.63 7.58 3.89
CA PHE A 214 10.36 7.89 2.66
C PHE A 214 9.77 9.17 2.07
N VAL A 215 10.53 10.25 2.17
CA VAL A 215 10.28 11.46 1.39
C VAL A 215 11.27 11.44 0.24
N PHE A 216 10.78 11.44 -0.98
CA PHE A 216 11.69 11.53 -2.12
C PHE A 216 12.41 12.88 -2.09
N PRO A 217 13.77 12.93 -2.08
CA PRO A 217 14.76 11.87 -2.32
C PRO A 217 15.45 11.28 -1.07
N TYR A 218 14.96 11.46 0.15
CA TYR A 218 15.67 11.06 1.38
C TYR A 218 14.89 10.03 2.20
N ILE A 219 15.64 9.09 2.80
CA ILE A 219 15.12 8.05 3.70
C ILE A 219 15.23 8.55 5.14
N TRP A 220 14.12 8.54 5.87
CA TRP A 220 14.06 8.92 7.29
C TRP A 220 13.43 7.79 8.08
N ALA A 221 14.06 7.40 9.18
CA ALA A 221 13.51 6.47 10.15
C ALA A 221 13.12 7.24 11.43
N ILE A 222 11.91 7.06 11.90
CA ILE A 222 11.43 7.55 13.20
C ILE A 222 11.37 6.33 14.12
N ARG A 223 12.14 6.36 15.20
CA ARG A 223 12.11 5.38 16.28
C ARG A 223 11.21 5.84 17.39
#